data_78ff114ac39376eb0dc9768c0afc0344
#
_entry.id   78ff114ac39376eb0dc9768c0afc0344
#
_cell.length_a   1.000
_cell.length_b   1.000
_cell.length_c   1.000
_cell.angle_alpha   90.00
_cell.angle_beta   90.00
_cell.angle_gamma   90.00
#
_symmetry.space_group_name_H-M   'P 1'
#
loop_
_entity.id
_entity.type
_entity.pdbx_description
1 polymer ?
#
loop_
_entity_poly.entity_id
_entity_poly.type
_entity_poly.pdbx_seq_one_letter_code
_entity_poly.pdbx_strand_id
1 'polypeptide(L)'
;MSERKLISTINYDQHEIIRDIIKLHCPQGIELDPTYSKGNFYNKSGINEPLKKFDLFPQTDDTIQANANNLPCLHNSISSIIFDPPFLVGYTKQKPSGIIGKRFHGFRYIKDLWKWYSECLEEFYRILEPNGTLIIKCQDTVSSGKQWFSHIYIMNESEKIGFYNKDLFILLAKNRIIGHNHSNQQHARKFHSYFIVLKKRG
;
A
#
# COMPACT_ATOMS: atom_id res chain seq x y z
N MET A 1 -20.34 -25.87 -16.41
CA MET A 1 -20.48 -24.99 -15.23
C MET A 1 -19.07 -24.81 -14.69
N SER A 2 -18.44 -23.63 -14.82
CA SER A 2 -17.12 -23.42 -14.23
C SER A 2 -17.27 -23.43 -12.71
N GLU A 3 -16.51 -24.27 -12.03
CA GLU A 3 -16.41 -24.25 -10.58
C GLU A 3 -16.10 -22.81 -10.12
N ARG A 4 -16.97 -22.20 -9.31
CA ARG A 4 -16.68 -20.92 -8.68
C ARG A 4 -15.58 -21.14 -7.64
N LYS A 5 -14.34 -20.91 -8.04
CA LYS A 5 -13.20 -20.91 -7.12
C LYS A 5 -13.45 -19.85 -6.04
N LEU A 6 -13.57 -20.28 -4.79
CA LEU A 6 -13.66 -19.37 -3.65
C LEU A 6 -12.37 -18.55 -3.52
N ILE A 7 -12.52 -17.26 -3.29
CA ILE A 7 -11.41 -16.35 -3.06
C ILE A 7 -10.93 -16.50 -1.62
N SER A 8 -9.62 -16.73 -1.46
CA SER A 8 -8.95 -16.80 -0.16
C SER A 8 -8.23 -15.49 0.14
N THR A 9 -8.22 -15.10 1.41
CA THR A 9 -7.48 -13.91 1.86
C THR A 9 -5.97 -14.11 1.96
N ILE A 10 -5.43 -15.30 1.69
CA ILE A 10 -4.00 -15.61 1.80
C ILE A 10 -3.49 -16.12 0.47
N ASN A 11 -2.41 -15.51 -0.04
CA ASN A 11 -1.75 -15.95 -1.27
C ASN A 11 -0.24 -15.65 -1.22
N TYR A 12 0.53 -16.32 -2.10
CA TYR A 12 1.96 -16.08 -2.34
C TYR A 12 2.21 -15.16 -3.55
N ASP A 13 1.18 -14.82 -4.31
CA ASP A 13 1.24 -13.96 -5.49
C ASP A 13 0.42 -12.69 -5.26
N GLN A 14 1.12 -11.54 -5.28
CA GLN A 14 0.47 -10.25 -5.09
C GLN A 14 -0.50 -9.89 -6.22
N HIS A 15 -0.24 -10.35 -7.45
CA HIS A 15 -1.13 -10.06 -8.58
C HIS A 15 -2.44 -10.84 -8.45
N GLU A 16 -2.40 -12.08 -7.94
CA GLU A 16 -3.62 -12.82 -7.60
C GLU A 16 -4.43 -12.09 -6.52
N ILE A 17 -3.77 -11.63 -5.45
CA ILE A 17 -4.45 -10.86 -4.39
C ILE A 17 -5.11 -9.60 -4.98
N ILE A 18 -4.40 -8.83 -5.81
CA ILE A 18 -4.95 -7.61 -6.41
C ILE A 18 -6.12 -7.93 -7.32
N ARG A 19 -6.03 -8.98 -8.17
CA ARG A 19 -7.14 -9.44 -9.02
C ARG A 19 -8.36 -9.85 -8.20
N ASP A 20 -8.15 -10.58 -7.11
CA ASP A 20 -9.22 -10.99 -6.20
C ASP A 20 -9.88 -9.80 -5.51
N ILE A 21 -9.10 -8.82 -5.05
CA ILE A 21 -9.63 -7.57 -4.47
C ILE A 21 -10.42 -6.79 -5.52
N ILE A 22 -9.90 -6.63 -6.73
CA ILE A 22 -10.61 -5.95 -7.83
C ILE A 22 -11.95 -6.62 -8.08
N LYS A 23 -11.95 -7.94 -8.23
CA LYS A 23 -13.17 -8.71 -8.50
C LYS A 23 -14.24 -8.57 -7.42
N LEU A 24 -13.84 -8.46 -6.15
CA LEU A 24 -14.76 -8.40 -5.01
C LEU A 24 -15.20 -6.98 -4.66
N HIS A 25 -14.32 -5.99 -4.80
CA HIS A 25 -14.48 -4.69 -4.17
C HIS A 25 -14.48 -3.49 -5.12
N CYS A 26 -13.88 -3.62 -6.31
CA CYS A 26 -13.84 -2.58 -7.32
C CYS A 26 -13.82 -3.16 -8.74
N PRO A 27 -14.92 -3.82 -9.19
CA PRO A 27 -14.97 -4.56 -10.46
C PRO A 27 -14.73 -3.68 -11.70
N GLN A 28 -14.80 -2.36 -11.56
CA GLN A 28 -14.45 -1.41 -12.61
C GLN A 28 -12.92 -1.23 -12.79
N GLY A 29 -12.12 -1.84 -11.92
CA GLY A 29 -10.66 -1.70 -11.89
C GLY A 29 -10.17 -0.65 -10.91
N ILE A 30 -8.89 -0.35 -10.97
CA ILE A 30 -8.23 0.71 -10.17
C ILE A 30 -8.24 2.00 -10.99
N GLU A 31 -8.77 3.08 -10.42
CA GLU A 31 -8.80 4.38 -11.09
C GLU A 31 -7.53 5.20 -10.83
N LEU A 32 -7.00 5.14 -9.60
CA LEU A 32 -5.87 5.96 -9.19
C LEU A 32 -4.82 5.16 -8.43
N ASP A 33 -3.53 5.38 -8.77
CA ASP A 33 -2.37 4.90 -8.02
C ASP A 33 -1.45 6.09 -7.69
N PRO A 34 -1.36 6.54 -6.41
CA PRO A 34 -0.53 7.66 -5.98
C PRO A 34 0.93 7.29 -5.71
N THR A 35 1.31 6.03 -5.94
CA THR A 35 2.64 5.46 -5.73
C THR A 35 3.06 4.57 -6.90
N TYR A 36 2.71 4.99 -8.13
CA TYR A 36 2.80 4.17 -9.34
C TYR A 36 4.19 3.64 -9.65
N SER A 37 5.25 4.44 -9.39
CA SER A 37 6.65 4.08 -9.64
C SER A 37 6.88 3.62 -11.10
N LYS A 38 7.09 2.32 -11.31
CA LYS A 38 7.26 1.66 -12.63
C LYS A 38 6.08 0.78 -13.03
N GLY A 39 4.96 0.90 -12.36
CA GLY A 39 3.77 0.10 -12.64
C GLY A 39 3.92 -1.40 -12.33
N ASN A 40 4.71 -1.75 -11.32
CA ASN A 40 5.00 -3.16 -11.01
C ASN A 40 3.76 -4.00 -10.64
N PHE A 41 2.66 -3.38 -10.23
CA PHE A 41 1.41 -4.09 -9.98
C PHE A 41 0.69 -4.49 -11.27
N TYR A 42 0.97 -3.79 -12.36
CA TYR A 42 0.25 -3.93 -13.62
C TYR A 42 1.06 -4.69 -14.67
N ASN A 43 2.38 -4.50 -14.67
CA ASN A 43 3.29 -5.11 -15.64
C ASN A 43 3.19 -6.63 -15.66
N LYS A 44 2.80 -7.21 -16.81
CA LYS A 44 2.68 -8.68 -17.04
C LYS A 44 1.72 -9.38 -16.06
N SER A 45 0.84 -8.63 -15.42
CA SER A 45 -0.09 -9.16 -14.39
C SER A 45 -1.48 -9.49 -14.94
N GLY A 46 -1.85 -8.93 -16.11
CA GLY A 46 -3.22 -8.94 -16.61
C GLY A 46 -4.18 -8.00 -15.87
N ILE A 47 -3.64 -7.12 -15.00
CA ILE A 47 -4.38 -6.06 -14.32
C ILE A 47 -4.27 -4.80 -15.19
N ASN A 48 -5.40 -4.16 -15.48
CA ASN A 48 -5.40 -2.90 -16.22
C ASN A 48 -4.71 -1.80 -15.42
N GLU A 49 -3.92 -0.98 -16.09
CA GLU A 49 -3.30 0.18 -15.48
C GLU A 49 -4.35 1.22 -15.03
N PRO A 50 -4.07 1.97 -13.95
CA PRO A 50 -4.96 3.01 -13.48
C PRO A 50 -5.02 4.17 -14.47
N LEU A 51 -6.15 4.87 -14.49
CA LEU A 51 -6.34 6.07 -15.36
C LEU A 51 -5.50 7.24 -14.87
N LYS A 52 -5.29 7.35 -13.55
CA LYS A 52 -4.53 8.43 -12.91
C LYS A 52 -3.33 7.85 -12.18
N LYS A 53 -2.14 8.23 -12.64
CA LYS A 53 -0.85 7.77 -12.13
C LYS A 53 -0.11 8.93 -11.50
N PHE A 54 0.17 8.84 -10.20
CA PHE A 54 0.97 9.82 -9.48
C PHE A 54 2.14 9.15 -8.78
N ASP A 55 3.19 9.89 -8.56
CA ASP A 55 4.34 9.48 -7.74
C ASP A 55 5.09 10.72 -7.26
N LEU A 56 5.71 10.68 -6.10
CA LEU A 56 6.56 11.75 -5.62
C LEU A 56 7.81 11.91 -6.51
N PHE A 57 8.29 10.81 -7.10
CA PHE A 57 9.42 10.72 -8.01
C PHE A 57 9.06 9.87 -9.23
N PRO A 58 8.35 10.43 -10.23
CA PRO A 58 7.92 9.69 -11.41
C PRO A 58 9.04 8.92 -12.10
N GLN A 59 8.76 7.69 -12.49
CA GLN A 59 9.69 6.78 -13.18
C GLN A 59 9.24 6.45 -14.59
N THR A 60 8.07 6.95 -15.02
CA THR A 60 7.48 6.83 -16.36
C THR A 60 6.99 8.20 -16.83
N ASP A 61 6.97 8.42 -18.13
CA ASP A 61 6.64 9.72 -18.72
C ASP A 61 5.17 10.12 -18.53
N ASP A 62 4.30 9.15 -18.33
CA ASP A 62 2.86 9.30 -18.14
C ASP A 62 2.44 9.38 -16.65
N THR A 63 3.38 9.41 -15.74
CA THR A 63 3.14 9.59 -14.31
C THR A 63 3.33 11.05 -13.92
N ILE A 64 2.33 11.61 -13.27
CA ILE A 64 2.34 13.00 -12.78
C ILE A 64 3.01 13.08 -11.43
N GLN A 65 3.91 14.06 -11.25
CA GLN A 65 4.55 14.28 -9.96
C GLN A 65 3.56 14.88 -8.97
N ALA A 66 3.28 14.13 -7.88
CA ALA A 66 2.46 14.60 -6.75
C ALA A 66 2.82 13.87 -5.46
N ASN A 67 2.51 14.47 -4.32
CA ASN A 67 2.59 13.79 -3.03
C ASN A 67 1.25 13.14 -2.71
N ALA A 68 1.26 11.89 -2.25
CA ALA A 68 0.05 11.13 -1.95
C ALA A 68 -0.85 11.77 -0.87
N ASN A 69 -0.30 12.63 -0.01
CA ASN A 69 -1.08 13.39 0.98
C ASN A 69 -1.65 14.72 0.43
N ASN A 70 -1.44 15.04 -0.85
CA ASN A 70 -1.97 16.25 -1.50
C ASN A 70 -2.03 16.02 -3.01
N LEU A 71 -3.11 15.43 -3.50
CA LEU A 71 -3.30 15.04 -4.91
C LEU A 71 -4.14 16.10 -5.66
N PRO A 72 -3.83 16.38 -6.94
CA PRO A 72 -4.59 17.32 -7.76
C PRO A 72 -5.92 16.71 -8.24
N CYS A 73 -6.71 16.18 -7.32
CA CYS A 73 -8.01 15.58 -7.58
C CYS A 73 -9.13 16.32 -6.87
N LEU A 74 -10.30 16.39 -7.48
CA LEU A 74 -11.48 17.00 -6.88
C LEU A 74 -12.03 16.12 -5.75
N HIS A 75 -12.80 16.73 -4.84
CA HIS A 75 -13.53 16.00 -3.82
C HIS A 75 -14.51 15.00 -4.46
N ASN A 76 -14.63 13.81 -3.88
CA ASN A 76 -15.60 12.77 -4.30
C ASN A 76 -15.55 12.47 -5.81
N SER A 77 -14.36 12.33 -6.40
CA SER A 77 -14.16 12.18 -7.83
C SER A 77 -13.43 10.92 -8.25
N ILE A 78 -13.08 10.05 -7.31
CA ILE A 78 -12.29 8.83 -7.54
C ILE A 78 -13.05 7.63 -6.99
N SER A 79 -13.25 6.62 -7.81
CA SER A 79 -13.98 5.40 -7.44
C SER A 79 -13.11 4.38 -6.69
N SER A 80 -11.81 4.33 -7.00
CA SER A 80 -10.90 3.33 -6.43
C SER A 80 -9.44 3.79 -6.45
N ILE A 81 -8.74 3.51 -5.35
CA ILE A 81 -7.32 3.83 -5.15
C ILE A 81 -6.58 2.58 -4.72
N ILE A 82 -5.38 2.34 -5.28
CA ILE A 82 -4.40 1.42 -4.71
C ILE A 82 -3.18 2.19 -4.25
N PHE A 83 -2.71 1.93 -3.04
CA PHE A 83 -1.63 2.65 -2.38
C PHE A 83 -0.57 1.67 -1.86
N ASP A 84 0.63 1.67 -2.45
CA ASP A 84 1.80 0.88 -2.01
C ASP A 84 2.89 1.81 -1.45
N PRO A 85 2.69 2.39 -0.25
CA PRO A 85 3.62 3.34 0.33
C PRO A 85 4.95 2.69 0.72
N PRO A 86 6.02 3.47 0.89
CA PRO A 86 7.22 2.97 1.54
C PRO A 86 6.89 2.56 2.98
N PHE A 87 7.37 1.37 3.39
CA PHE A 87 7.20 0.86 4.77
C PHE A 87 8.55 0.62 5.46
N LEU A 88 9.63 1.14 4.89
CA LEU A 88 10.97 1.09 5.47
C LEU A 88 11.22 2.32 6.34
N VAL A 89 11.76 2.09 7.54
CA VAL A 89 12.17 3.13 8.50
C VAL A 89 13.63 2.92 8.92
N GLY A 90 14.25 3.97 9.48
CA GLY A 90 15.64 3.88 9.97
C GLY A 90 16.69 4.36 8.97
N TYR A 91 16.29 4.91 7.84
CA TYR A 91 17.23 5.50 6.90
C TYR A 91 17.63 6.91 7.35
N THR A 92 18.92 7.11 7.66
CA THR A 92 19.50 8.44 7.84
C THR A 92 19.70 9.08 6.47
N LYS A 93 19.67 10.43 6.40
CA LYS A 93 19.83 11.25 5.18
C LYS A 93 21.16 11.07 4.40
N GLN A 94 22.05 10.19 4.80
CA GLN A 94 23.18 9.81 3.99
C GLN A 94 22.68 9.00 2.80
N LYS A 95 22.94 9.50 1.59
CA LYS A 95 22.53 8.91 0.30
C LYS A 95 22.44 7.40 0.40
N PRO A 96 21.25 6.79 0.35
CA PRO A 96 21.19 5.35 0.31
C PRO A 96 21.89 4.89 -0.97
N SER A 97 23.02 4.22 -0.83
CA SER A 97 23.68 3.54 -1.95
C SER A 97 22.76 2.38 -2.37
N GLY A 98 22.36 2.37 -3.64
CA GLY A 98 21.56 1.30 -4.23
C GLY A 98 20.19 1.72 -4.75
N ILE A 99 19.53 0.78 -5.42
CA ILE A 99 18.22 0.96 -6.10
C ILE A 99 17.12 1.35 -5.11
N ILE A 100 17.14 0.83 -3.88
CA ILE A 100 16.12 1.08 -2.85
C ILE A 100 16.16 2.54 -2.39
N GLY A 101 17.35 3.11 -2.18
CA GLY A 101 17.46 4.47 -1.68
C GLY A 101 17.19 5.56 -2.72
N LYS A 102 17.27 5.21 -4.01
CA LYS A 102 16.88 6.12 -5.10
C LYS A 102 15.36 6.16 -5.33
N ARG A 103 14.64 5.14 -4.86
CA ARG A 103 13.20 4.97 -5.09
C ARG A 103 12.33 5.40 -3.93
N PHE A 104 12.84 5.33 -2.70
CA PHE A 104 12.03 5.54 -1.52
C PHE A 104 12.68 6.58 -0.62
N HIS A 105 12.04 7.72 -0.43
CA HIS A 105 12.34 8.59 0.71
C HIS A 105 11.90 7.85 1.97
N GLY A 106 12.85 7.12 2.59
CA GLY A 106 12.59 6.41 3.84
C GLY A 106 12.39 7.41 4.99
N PHE A 107 11.49 7.07 5.88
CA PHE A 107 11.28 7.81 7.12
C PHE A 107 12.34 7.43 8.15
N ARG A 108 12.84 8.43 8.90
CA ARG A 108 13.82 8.16 9.96
C ARG A 108 13.16 7.42 11.12
N TYR A 109 11.97 7.83 11.50
CA TYR A 109 11.21 7.25 12.61
C TYR A 109 9.86 6.71 12.14
N ILE A 110 9.41 5.66 12.78
CA ILE A 110 8.11 5.05 12.49
C ILE A 110 6.95 6.02 12.72
N LYS A 111 7.08 6.93 13.69
CA LYS A 111 6.05 7.93 13.99
C LYS A 111 5.86 8.93 12.84
N ASP A 112 6.94 9.28 12.14
CA ASP A 112 6.88 10.17 10.97
C ASP A 112 6.18 9.46 9.81
N LEU A 113 6.46 8.17 9.60
CA LEU A 113 5.77 7.35 8.62
C LEU A 113 4.27 7.22 8.93
N TRP A 114 3.92 6.96 10.18
CA TRP A 114 2.52 6.83 10.60
C TRP A 114 1.75 8.14 10.48
N LYS A 115 2.37 9.28 10.85
CA LYS A 115 1.79 10.60 10.62
C LYS A 115 1.48 10.83 9.14
N TRP A 116 2.45 10.52 8.27
CA TRP A 116 2.24 10.63 6.83
C TRP A 116 1.15 9.69 6.31
N TYR A 117 1.02 8.48 6.87
CA TYR A 117 -0.11 7.59 6.54
C TYR A 117 -1.46 8.22 6.90
N SER A 118 -1.56 8.87 8.07
CA SER A 118 -2.80 9.57 8.45
C SER A 118 -3.14 10.70 7.49
N GLU A 119 -2.15 11.52 7.12
CA GLU A 119 -2.33 12.59 6.13
C GLU A 119 -2.78 12.04 4.76
N CYS A 120 -2.21 10.93 4.31
CA CYS A 120 -2.64 10.27 3.08
C CYS A 120 -4.07 9.71 3.19
N LEU A 121 -4.43 9.10 4.32
CA LEU A 121 -5.78 8.60 4.56
C LEU A 121 -6.84 9.71 4.51
N GLU A 122 -6.55 10.88 5.10
CA GLU A 122 -7.42 12.07 5.03
C GLU A 122 -7.60 12.54 3.58
N GLU A 123 -6.50 12.60 2.82
CA GLU A 123 -6.54 12.98 1.40
C GLU A 123 -7.33 11.97 0.56
N PHE A 124 -7.11 10.67 0.76
CA PHE A 124 -7.86 9.64 0.04
C PHE A 124 -9.35 9.66 0.41
N TYR A 125 -9.68 9.93 1.69
CA TYR A 125 -11.06 10.11 2.07
C TYR A 125 -11.70 11.32 1.39
N ARG A 126 -10.97 12.41 1.24
CA ARG A 126 -11.43 13.61 0.55
C ARG A 126 -11.77 13.34 -0.91
N ILE A 127 -10.87 12.65 -1.64
CA ILE A 127 -11.01 12.47 -3.10
C ILE A 127 -11.89 11.28 -3.50
N LEU A 128 -12.00 10.24 -2.67
CA LEU A 128 -12.87 9.10 -2.94
C LEU A 128 -14.34 9.52 -2.95
N GLU A 129 -15.09 9.00 -3.90
CA GLU A 129 -16.55 9.10 -3.91
C GLU A 129 -17.19 8.26 -2.80
N PRO A 130 -18.46 8.51 -2.41
CA PRO A 130 -19.20 7.64 -1.51
C PRO A 130 -19.19 6.19 -2.01
N ASN A 131 -18.92 5.24 -1.13
CA ASN A 131 -18.70 3.81 -1.43
C ASN A 131 -17.45 3.50 -2.25
N GLY A 132 -16.58 4.48 -2.52
CA GLY A 132 -15.28 4.28 -3.16
C GLY A 132 -14.37 3.34 -2.36
N THR A 133 -13.45 2.69 -3.06
CA THR A 133 -12.55 1.68 -2.49
C THR A 133 -11.13 2.21 -2.36
N LEU A 134 -10.52 2.05 -1.19
CA LEU A 134 -9.09 2.26 -0.98
C LEU A 134 -8.44 0.91 -0.63
N ILE A 135 -7.39 0.56 -1.38
CA ILE A 135 -6.57 -0.62 -1.14
C ILE A 135 -5.20 -0.14 -0.66
N ILE A 136 -4.78 -0.55 0.52
CA ILE A 136 -3.48 -0.16 1.08
C ILE A 136 -2.63 -1.39 1.29
N LYS A 137 -1.46 -1.42 0.67
CA LYS A 137 -0.44 -2.41 1.00
C LYS A 137 0.45 -1.90 2.11
N CYS A 138 0.67 -2.69 3.15
CA CYS A 138 1.56 -2.33 4.24
C CYS A 138 2.28 -3.55 4.83
N GLN A 139 3.27 -3.29 5.66
CA GLN A 139 3.99 -4.31 6.42
C GLN A 139 4.27 -3.83 7.83
N ASP A 140 4.15 -4.75 8.79
CA ASP A 140 4.64 -4.51 10.14
C ASP A 140 6.16 -4.48 10.17
N THR A 141 6.72 -3.69 11.07
CA THR A 141 8.16 -3.51 11.15
C THR A 141 8.66 -3.57 12.60
N VAL A 142 9.95 -3.87 12.74
CA VAL A 142 10.69 -3.68 13.99
C VAL A 142 11.60 -2.49 13.79
N SER A 143 11.48 -1.49 14.65
CA SER A 143 12.31 -0.30 14.64
C SER A 143 12.75 0.04 16.07
N SER A 144 14.05 0.31 16.26
CA SER A 144 14.64 0.58 17.57
C SER A 144 14.32 -0.49 18.62
N GLY A 145 14.41 -1.77 18.23
CA GLY A 145 14.14 -2.90 19.11
C GLY A 145 12.67 -3.11 19.52
N LYS A 146 11.75 -2.33 18.94
CA LYS A 146 10.32 -2.42 19.26
C LYS A 146 9.52 -2.87 18.02
N GLN A 147 8.54 -3.74 18.25
CA GLN A 147 7.56 -4.15 17.25
C GLN A 147 6.51 -3.05 17.05
N TRP A 148 6.21 -2.76 15.78
CA TRP A 148 5.20 -1.81 15.34
C TRP A 148 4.24 -2.48 14.37
N PHE A 149 2.95 -2.44 14.69
CA PHE A 149 1.87 -3.05 13.93
C PHE A 149 1.22 -2.00 13.02
N SER A 150 1.82 -1.77 11.84
CA SER A 150 1.36 -0.74 10.92
C SER A 150 -0.04 -1.02 10.37
N HIS A 151 -0.39 -2.29 10.14
CA HIS A 151 -1.74 -2.65 9.68
C HIS A 151 -2.81 -2.27 10.72
N ILE A 152 -2.56 -2.50 12.02
CA ILE A 152 -3.49 -2.09 13.09
C ILE A 152 -3.61 -0.57 13.16
N TYR A 153 -2.47 0.13 13.06
CA TYR A 153 -2.48 1.59 13.06
C TYR A 153 -3.32 2.15 11.91
N ILE A 154 -3.09 1.69 10.68
CA ILE A 154 -3.82 2.12 9.49
C ILE A 154 -5.33 1.86 9.65
N MET A 155 -5.72 0.66 10.11
CA MET A 155 -7.13 0.31 10.31
C MET A 155 -7.80 1.21 11.35
N ASN A 156 -7.14 1.47 12.47
CA ASN A 156 -7.69 2.35 13.52
C ASN A 156 -7.80 3.81 13.08
N GLU A 157 -6.78 4.33 12.37
CA GLU A 157 -6.83 5.71 11.86
C GLU A 157 -7.88 5.86 10.76
N SER A 158 -8.01 4.87 9.87
CA SER A 158 -9.01 4.91 8.82
C SER A 158 -10.44 4.95 9.38
N GLU A 159 -10.74 4.22 10.46
CA GLU A 159 -12.05 4.27 11.10
C GLU A 159 -12.36 5.63 11.73
N LYS A 160 -11.37 6.28 12.35
CA LYS A 160 -11.52 7.64 12.91
C LYS A 160 -11.86 8.67 11.83
N ILE A 161 -11.29 8.52 10.64
CA ILE A 161 -11.52 9.40 9.48
C ILE A 161 -12.92 9.16 8.87
N GLY A 162 -13.47 7.94 9.01
CA GLY A 162 -14.80 7.60 8.51
C GLY A 162 -14.84 6.42 7.52
N PHE A 163 -13.72 5.79 7.25
CA PHE A 163 -13.70 4.57 6.46
C PHE A 163 -14.33 3.39 7.21
N TYR A 164 -14.74 2.38 6.45
CA TYR A 164 -15.10 1.07 6.93
C TYR A 164 -14.02 0.06 6.52
N ASN A 165 -13.42 -0.64 7.49
CA ASN A 165 -12.48 -1.73 7.24
C ASN A 165 -13.25 -2.92 6.64
N LYS A 166 -13.14 -3.09 5.32
CA LYS A 166 -13.99 -4.03 4.57
C LYS A 166 -13.40 -5.43 4.50
N ASP A 167 -12.07 -5.51 4.27
CA ASP A 167 -11.40 -6.81 4.10
C ASP A 167 -9.89 -6.70 4.36
N LEU A 168 -9.23 -7.84 4.59
CA LEU A 168 -7.78 -7.92 4.84
C LEU A 168 -7.20 -9.14 4.13
N PHE A 169 -6.29 -8.92 3.17
CA PHE A 169 -5.57 -9.98 2.49
C PHE A 169 -4.12 -10.03 2.97
N ILE A 170 -3.55 -11.24 2.97
CA ILE A 170 -2.18 -11.51 3.44
C ILE A 170 -1.36 -12.06 2.27
N LEU A 171 -0.33 -11.32 1.88
CA LEU A 171 0.68 -11.77 0.94
C LEU A 171 1.81 -12.47 1.70
N LEU A 172 2.01 -13.74 1.46
CA LEU A 172 3.13 -14.51 2.01
C LEU A 172 4.36 -14.41 1.08
N ALA A 173 5.53 -14.14 1.64
CA ALA A 173 6.79 -14.17 0.91
C ALA A 173 7.38 -15.58 0.91
N LYS A 174 7.64 -16.16 -0.27
CA LYS A 174 8.31 -17.46 -0.42
C LYS A 174 9.76 -17.40 0.05
N ASN A 175 10.46 -16.31 -0.27
CA ASN A 175 11.87 -16.09 0.07
C ASN A 175 12.09 -14.66 0.55
N ARG A 176 12.99 -14.46 1.51
CA ARG A 176 13.50 -13.15 1.91
C ARG A 176 15.00 -13.16 2.05
N ILE A 177 15.61 -12.04 1.68
CA ILE A 177 17.03 -11.80 1.95
C ILE A 177 17.21 -11.75 3.46
N ILE A 178 17.99 -12.68 3.99
CA ILE A 178 18.30 -12.79 5.40
C ILE A 178 19.69 -12.18 5.60
N GLY A 179 19.80 -11.06 6.34
CA GLY A 179 21.10 -10.47 6.69
C GLY A 179 21.92 -11.40 7.59
N HIS A 180 23.24 -11.31 7.56
CA HIS A 180 24.16 -12.29 8.13
C HIS A 180 24.27 -12.33 9.67
N ASN A 181 23.60 -11.46 10.44
CA ASN A 181 23.71 -11.41 11.91
C ASN A 181 22.47 -11.97 12.59
N HIS A 182 22.50 -13.26 12.98
CA HIS A 182 21.35 -13.96 13.55
C HIS A 182 21.54 -14.44 15.01
N SER A 183 22.66 -14.12 15.65
CA SER A 183 23.01 -14.69 16.95
C SER A 183 22.05 -14.31 18.10
N ASN A 184 21.30 -13.19 18.00
CA ASN A 184 20.39 -12.72 19.04
C ASN A 184 19.06 -12.21 18.47
N GLN A 185 18.29 -13.11 17.86
CA GLN A 185 16.97 -12.73 17.33
C GLN A 185 15.97 -12.49 18.48
N GLN A 186 15.51 -11.24 18.65
CA GLN A 186 14.52 -10.84 19.67
C GLN A 186 13.09 -10.81 19.13
N HIS A 187 12.89 -10.68 17.81
CA HIS A 187 11.58 -10.61 17.18
C HIS A 187 11.47 -11.59 16.02
N ALA A 188 10.29 -12.17 15.85
CA ALA A 188 10.00 -12.98 14.68
C ALA A 188 10.14 -12.19 13.39
N ARG A 189 10.68 -12.82 12.34
CA ARG A 189 10.78 -12.19 11.01
C ARG A 189 9.43 -12.13 10.33
N LYS A 190 9.18 -11.03 9.62
CA LYS A 190 7.94 -10.82 8.88
C LYS A 190 8.09 -11.37 7.47
N PHE A 191 7.47 -12.50 7.20
CA PHE A 191 7.40 -13.15 5.87
C PHE A 191 6.07 -12.88 5.17
N HIS A 192 5.41 -11.78 5.55
CA HIS A 192 4.12 -11.39 5.00
C HIS A 192 3.99 -9.88 4.95
N SER A 193 3.10 -9.43 4.09
CA SER A 193 2.57 -8.08 4.04
C SER A 193 1.05 -8.14 3.93
N TYR A 194 0.40 -7.03 4.13
CA TYR A 194 -1.06 -6.93 4.15
C TYR A 194 -1.53 -6.07 2.99
N PHE A 195 -2.72 -6.42 2.44
CA PHE A 195 -3.53 -5.54 1.63
C PHE A 195 -4.82 -5.29 2.40
N ILE A 196 -4.98 -4.08 2.89
CA ILE A 196 -6.17 -3.64 3.64
C ILE A 196 -7.13 -3.03 2.64
N VAL A 197 -8.37 -3.48 2.63
CA VAL A 197 -9.44 -2.94 1.79
C VAL A 197 -10.35 -2.08 2.65
N LEU A 198 -10.43 -0.80 2.34
CA LEU A 198 -11.24 0.18 3.02
C LEU A 198 -12.35 0.67 2.08
N LYS A 199 -13.50 0.99 2.64
CA LYS A 199 -14.62 1.63 1.93
C LYS A 199 -14.93 2.98 2.55
N LYS A 200 -15.07 4.02 1.74
CA LYS A 200 -15.64 5.28 2.20
C LYS A 200 -17.13 5.05 2.47
N ARG A 201 -17.59 5.41 3.67
CA ARG A 201 -19.03 5.35 3.99
C ARG A 201 -19.79 6.34 3.12
N GLY A 202 -20.96 5.93 2.64
CA GLY A 202 -21.88 6.76 1.86
C GLY A 202 -22.67 7.72 2.75
#